data_9f53ff87c6f1c3227bd6ebce6a98b84d
#
_entry.id   9f53ff87c6f1c3227bd6ebce6a98b84d
#
_cell.length_a   1.000
_cell.length_b   1.000
_cell.length_c   1.000
_cell.angle_alpha   90.00
_cell.angle_beta   90.00
_cell.angle_gamma   90.00
#
_symmetry.space_group_name_H-M   'P 1'
#
loop_
_entity.id
_entity.type
_entity.pdbx_description
1 polymer ?
#
loop_
_entity_poly.entity_id
_entity_poly.type
_entity_poly.pdbx_seq_one_letter_code
_entity_poly.pdbx_strand_id
1 'polypeptide(L)'
;MTSSCDNENVPDFMKSEGAMAADTIELKPYKDLIINSNFHVELVKDTRDYIVVEYGENLIKNVSVKYDEASSSVSVSDDSKFGMVRNNQAIPKIKCSFSLLCNIFAHSSVIVRSDDSVDVRQYVFDGFIGGLDVVSNAPQLRLEVADGTGSYKIAGRAESLDIDARYTSIVDAVGLLTRVAHVESSSTGDVSVNATDTVYAEIHHTGDVCYKSGAVPVLVARKGKGSLRIMD
;
A
#
# COMPACT_ATOMS: atom_id res chain seq x y z
N MET A 1 -12.36 12.69 43.11
CA MET A 1 -12.73 13.72 42.11
C MET A 1 -11.71 13.60 40.99
N THR A 2 -12.03 12.83 39.96
CA THR A 2 -11.21 12.72 38.76
C THR A 2 -11.69 13.79 37.80
N SER A 3 -10.89 14.84 37.66
CA SER A 3 -11.12 15.88 36.67
C SER A 3 -10.93 15.27 35.28
N SER A 4 -12.00 15.10 34.54
CA SER A 4 -12.00 14.76 33.12
C SER A 4 -11.37 15.92 32.34
N CYS A 5 -10.27 15.66 31.64
CA CYS A 5 -9.60 16.63 30.75
C CYS A 5 -10.23 16.70 29.35
N ASP A 6 -11.51 16.38 29.22
CA ASP A 6 -12.24 16.40 27.95
C ASP A 6 -12.91 17.77 27.71
N ASN A 7 -12.12 18.83 27.68
CA ASN A 7 -12.61 20.15 27.32
C ASN A 7 -12.41 20.38 25.82
N GLU A 8 -13.46 20.77 25.07
CA GLU A 8 -13.43 21.01 23.62
C GLU A 8 -12.33 21.98 23.15
N ASN A 9 -11.83 22.84 24.07
CA ASN A 9 -10.78 23.81 23.80
C ASN A 9 -9.33 23.32 24.08
N VAL A 10 -9.16 22.04 24.46
CA VAL A 10 -7.82 21.49 24.64
C VAL A 10 -7.24 21.15 23.26
N PRO A 11 -5.98 21.55 22.97
CA PRO A 11 -5.32 21.17 21.71
C PRO A 11 -5.35 19.66 21.51
N ASP A 12 -5.58 19.20 20.28
CA ASP A 12 -5.78 17.78 19.95
C ASP A 12 -4.64 16.86 20.42
N PHE A 13 -3.41 17.37 20.55
CA PHE A 13 -2.26 16.62 21.08
C PHE A 13 -2.35 16.31 22.59
N MET A 14 -3.24 16.97 23.33
CA MET A 14 -3.48 16.74 24.76
C MET A 14 -4.77 15.95 25.04
N LYS A 15 -5.57 15.68 24.02
CA LYS A 15 -6.77 14.84 24.16
C LYS A 15 -6.39 13.37 24.20
N SER A 16 -7.02 12.58 25.06
CA SER A 16 -6.96 11.13 24.97
C SER A 16 -7.65 10.68 23.66
N GLU A 17 -7.24 9.53 23.11
CA GLU A 17 -7.87 8.99 21.88
C GLU A 17 -9.37 8.71 22.08
N GLY A 18 -9.80 8.47 23.31
CA GLY A 18 -11.15 8.04 23.64
C GLY A 18 -11.37 6.56 23.35
N ALA A 19 -12.63 6.11 23.41
CA ALA A 19 -13.00 4.76 23.00
C ALA A 19 -12.85 4.60 21.48
N MET A 20 -12.61 3.38 20.99
CA MET A 20 -12.63 3.12 19.55
C MET A 20 -14.02 3.38 18.99
N ALA A 21 -14.08 4.17 17.95
CA ALA A 21 -15.29 4.51 17.19
C ALA A 21 -15.11 4.12 15.72
N ALA A 22 -16.23 3.90 15.05
CA ALA A 22 -16.26 3.63 13.62
C ALA A 22 -17.26 4.56 12.95
N ASP A 23 -16.88 5.11 11.79
CA ASP A 23 -17.73 5.91 10.93
C ASP A 23 -17.74 5.32 9.52
N THR A 24 -18.92 5.26 8.90
CA THR A 24 -19.08 4.67 7.57
C THR A 24 -19.50 5.75 6.59
N ILE A 25 -18.72 5.93 5.55
CA ILE A 25 -18.95 6.90 4.48
C ILE A 25 -19.32 6.13 3.21
N GLU A 26 -20.57 6.22 2.78
CA GLU A 26 -21.04 5.67 1.50
C GLU A 26 -20.46 6.50 0.35
N LEU A 27 -20.02 5.81 -0.70
CA LEU A 27 -19.34 6.41 -1.85
C LEU A 27 -20.04 6.02 -3.15
N LYS A 28 -19.80 6.79 -4.20
CA LYS A 28 -20.01 6.35 -5.57
C LYS A 28 -18.84 5.46 -6.00
N PRO A 29 -19.00 4.62 -7.03
CA PRO A 29 -17.88 3.84 -7.60
C PRO A 29 -16.68 4.73 -7.93
N TYR A 30 -15.50 4.31 -7.48
CA TYR A 30 -14.25 5.04 -7.66
C TYR A 30 -13.15 4.15 -8.21
N LYS A 31 -12.22 4.77 -8.94
CA LYS A 31 -11.09 4.08 -9.58
C LYS A 31 -9.78 4.26 -8.83
N ASP A 32 -9.60 5.39 -8.20
CA ASP A 32 -8.35 5.77 -7.54
C ASP A 32 -8.59 6.02 -6.05
N LEU A 33 -7.75 5.42 -5.21
CA LEU A 33 -7.67 5.68 -3.78
C LEU A 33 -6.37 6.40 -3.47
N ILE A 34 -6.47 7.63 -2.96
CA ILE A 34 -5.33 8.49 -2.64
C ILE A 34 -5.24 8.65 -1.14
N ILE A 35 -4.13 8.23 -0.54
CA ILE A 35 -3.93 8.20 0.90
C ILE A 35 -2.83 9.19 1.28
N ASN A 36 -3.20 10.30 1.92
CA ASN A 36 -2.32 11.43 2.20
C ASN A 36 -1.76 11.47 3.63
N SER A 37 -2.15 10.53 4.49
CA SER A 37 -1.70 10.45 5.87
C SER A 37 -1.41 8.99 6.25
N ASN A 38 -0.95 8.75 7.47
CA ASN A 38 -0.63 7.41 7.95
C ASN A 38 -1.92 6.61 8.20
N PHE A 39 -2.07 5.49 7.51
CA PHE A 39 -3.22 4.60 7.65
C PHE A 39 -2.84 3.11 7.56
N HIS A 40 -3.58 2.29 8.29
CA HIS A 40 -3.72 0.88 7.97
C HIS A 40 -4.97 0.70 7.09
N VAL A 41 -4.78 0.18 5.90
CA VAL A 41 -5.83 0.03 4.88
C VAL A 41 -6.15 -1.44 4.71
N GLU A 42 -7.42 -1.80 4.89
CA GLU A 42 -7.96 -3.11 4.56
C GLU A 42 -8.82 -2.98 3.28
N LEU A 43 -8.48 -3.75 2.26
CA LEU A 43 -9.21 -3.77 1.00
C LEU A 43 -10.26 -4.89 1.05
N VAL A 44 -11.49 -4.58 0.72
CA VAL A 44 -12.60 -5.51 0.67
C VAL A 44 -13.28 -5.42 -0.69
N LYS A 45 -13.28 -6.52 -1.43
CA LYS A 45 -14.03 -6.59 -2.68
C LYS A 45 -15.51 -6.83 -2.37
N ASP A 46 -16.35 -5.84 -2.70
CA ASP A 46 -17.81 -5.90 -2.51
C ASP A 46 -18.49 -5.28 -3.75
N THR A 47 -19.79 -5.34 -3.80
CA THR A 47 -20.64 -4.68 -4.81
C THR A 47 -21.01 -3.25 -4.42
N ARG A 48 -20.75 -2.84 -3.19
CA ARG A 48 -21.00 -1.50 -2.66
C ARG A 48 -19.68 -0.77 -2.44
N ASP A 49 -19.69 0.52 -2.64
CA ASP A 49 -18.54 1.39 -2.45
C ASP A 49 -18.71 2.21 -1.18
N TYR A 50 -17.88 1.94 -0.17
CA TYR A 50 -17.87 2.68 1.10
C TYR A 50 -16.49 2.62 1.74
N ILE A 51 -16.23 3.55 2.65
CA ILE A 51 -15.07 3.50 3.56
C ILE A 51 -15.58 3.50 5.00
N VAL A 52 -15.11 2.54 5.79
CA VAL A 52 -15.24 2.56 7.24
C VAL A 52 -13.95 3.09 7.82
N VAL A 53 -14.04 4.15 8.61
CA VAL A 53 -12.94 4.71 9.39
C VAL A 53 -13.05 4.22 10.81
N GLU A 54 -12.02 3.53 11.32
CA GLU A 54 -11.91 3.10 12.72
C GLU A 54 -10.80 3.89 13.41
N TYR A 55 -11.16 4.69 14.40
CA TYR A 55 -10.22 5.52 15.15
C TYR A 55 -10.78 5.87 16.54
N GLY A 56 -9.97 6.49 17.39
CA GLY A 56 -10.47 7.01 18.67
C GLY A 56 -11.56 8.07 18.48
N GLU A 57 -12.63 8.02 19.27
CA GLU A 57 -13.82 8.89 19.17
C GLU A 57 -13.49 10.39 19.16
N ASN A 58 -12.43 10.79 19.87
CA ASN A 58 -11.98 12.18 19.92
C ASN A 58 -11.20 12.61 18.67
N LEU A 59 -10.76 11.68 17.84
CA LEU A 59 -9.87 11.90 16.69
C LEU A 59 -10.53 11.59 15.35
N ILE A 60 -11.50 10.69 15.32
CA ILE A 60 -12.15 10.21 14.09
C ILE A 60 -12.71 11.35 13.23
N LYS A 61 -13.17 12.42 13.84
CA LYS A 61 -13.65 13.62 13.16
C LYS A 61 -12.59 14.39 12.36
N ASN A 62 -11.31 14.12 12.62
CA ASN A 62 -10.20 14.73 11.89
C ASN A 62 -9.86 13.96 10.60
N VAL A 63 -10.40 12.75 10.44
CA VAL A 63 -10.24 11.99 9.20
C VAL A 63 -11.22 12.53 8.15
N SER A 64 -10.66 12.94 7.04
CA SER A 64 -11.40 13.49 5.90
C SER A 64 -11.39 12.49 4.76
N VAL A 65 -12.58 12.14 4.26
CA VAL A 65 -12.77 11.32 3.05
C VAL A 65 -13.45 12.20 2.01
N LYS A 66 -12.80 12.44 0.87
CA LYS A 66 -13.30 13.31 -0.19
C LYS A 66 -13.41 12.54 -1.49
N TYR A 67 -14.58 12.57 -2.11
CA TYR A 67 -14.83 12.05 -3.45
C TYR A 67 -14.73 13.16 -4.49
N ASP A 68 -13.92 12.95 -5.52
CA ASP A 68 -13.84 13.80 -6.70
C ASP A 68 -14.51 13.11 -7.89
N GLU A 69 -15.60 13.70 -8.36
CA GLU A 69 -16.42 13.15 -9.45
C GLU A 69 -15.71 13.26 -10.80
N ALA A 70 -14.89 14.30 -11.02
CA ALA A 70 -14.22 14.52 -12.29
C ALA A 70 -13.15 13.46 -12.57
N SER A 71 -12.41 13.05 -11.54
CA SER A 71 -11.36 12.01 -11.62
C SER A 71 -11.85 10.62 -11.21
N SER A 72 -13.05 10.51 -10.65
CA SER A 72 -13.55 9.29 -10.00
C SER A 72 -12.57 8.78 -8.94
N SER A 73 -12.01 9.67 -8.13
CA SER A 73 -11.06 9.37 -7.08
C SER A 73 -11.61 9.64 -5.69
N VAL A 74 -11.09 8.89 -4.73
CA VAL A 74 -11.33 9.12 -3.30
C VAL A 74 -10.01 9.46 -2.64
N SER A 75 -9.95 10.59 -1.94
CA SER A 75 -8.79 10.97 -1.13
C SER A 75 -9.11 10.86 0.36
N VAL A 76 -8.17 10.29 1.11
CA VAL A 76 -8.26 10.12 2.57
C VAL A 76 -7.08 10.82 3.23
N SER A 77 -7.38 11.67 4.22
CA SER A 77 -6.38 12.37 5.02
C SER A 77 -6.77 12.41 6.51
N ASP A 78 -5.79 12.48 7.38
CA ASP A 78 -5.96 12.84 8.79
C ASP A 78 -5.45 14.27 8.97
N ASP A 79 -6.38 15.20 9.19
CA ASP A 79 -6.10 16.63 9.32
C ASP A 79 -5.71 17.02 10.78
N SER A 80 -5.39 16.06 11.63
CA SER A 80 -4.92 16.27 13.01
C SER A 80 -3.65 17.14 13.03
N LYS A 81 -3.74 18.33 13.58
CA LYS A 81 -2.69 19.37 13.52
C LYS A 81 -1.36 19.02 14.20
N PHE A 82 -1.26 17.91 14.93
CA PHE A 82 -0.06 17.53 15.70
C PHE A 82 0.19 16.02 15.71
N GLY A 83 -0.23 15.28 14.69
CA GLY A 83 -0.03 13.83 14.61
C GLY A 83 1.42 13.37 14.74
N MET A 84 2.40 14.20 14.35
CA MET A 84 3.84 13.89 14.47
C MET A 84 4.41 14.01 15.89
N VAL A 85 3.71 14.66 16.84
CA VAL A 85 4.22 14.93 18.20
C VAL A 85 3.76 13.88 19.22
N ARG A 86 2.80 13.05 18.88
CA ARG A 86 2.30 12.00 19.77
C ARG A 86 3.12 10.72 19.66
N ASN A 87 3.93 10.48 20.65
CA ASN A 87 4.83 9.32 20.73
C ASN A 87 4.12 7.95 20.86
N ASN A 88 2.78 7.89 20.89
CA ASN A 88 2.03 6.65 21.14
C ASN A 88 0.61 6.67 20.54
N GLN A 89 0.42 7.35 19.40
CA GLN A 89 -0.90 7.44 18.77
C GLN A 89 -1.21 6.18 17.99
N ALA A 90 -2.41 5.63 18.17
CA ALA A 90 -2.92 4.57 17.30
C ALA A 90 -2.99 5.09 15.86
N ILE A 91 -2.53 4.30 14.90
CA ILE A 91 -2.69 4.59 13.48
C ILE A 91 -4.15 4.30 13.12
N PRO A 92 -4.88 5.27 12.53
CA PRO A 92 -6.25 5.01 12.10
C PRO A 92 -6.31 3.88 11.07
N LYS A 93 -7.37 3.08 11.17
CA LYS A 93 -7.65 2.03 10.20
C LYS A 93 -8.75 2.49 9.27
N ILE A 94 -8.62 2.18 8.00
CA ILE A 94 -9.68 2.33 7.02
C ILE A 94 -9.94 1.00 6.34
N LYS A 95 -11.22 0.65 6.28
CA LYS A 95 -11.69 -0.49 5.51
C LYS A 95 -12.36 0.03 4.24
N CYS A 96 -11.73 -0.23 3.10
CA CYS A 96 -12.16 0.25 1.81
C CYS A 96 -12.89 -0.84 1.05
N SER A 97 -14.19 -0.66 0.87
CA SER A 97 -15.01 -1.50 -0.01
C SER A 97 -15.17 -0.82 -1.37
N PHE A 98 -15.07 -1.59 -2.44
CA PHE A 98 -15.06 -1.05 -3.79
C PHE A 98 -15.55 -2.04 -4.84
N SER A 99 -16.13 -1.47 -5.91
CA SER A 99 -16.55 -2.21 -7.10
C SER A 99 -15.61 -2.01 -8.30
N LEU A 100 -14.93 -0.84 -8.39
CA LEU A 100 -14.15 -0.43 -9.58
C LEU A 100 -12.71 0.03 -9.26
N LEU A 101 -12.21 -0.08 -8.03
CA LEU A 101 -10.89 0.40 -7.66
C LEU A 101 -9.79 -0.24 -8.54
N CYS A 102 -9.01 0.62 -9.19
CA CYS A 102 -7.91 0.23 -10.07
C CYS A 102 -6.54 0.59 -9.49
N ASN A 103 -6.42 1.75 -8.85
CA ASN A 103 -5.13 2.30 -8.44
C ASN A 103 -5.16 2.77 -6.99
N ILE A 104 -4.04 2.56 -6.28
CA ILE A 104 -3.81 3.06 -4.91
C ILE A 104 -2.53 3.89 -4.91
N PHE A 105 -2.63 5.13 -4.41
CA PHE A 105 -1.54 6.07 -4.25
C PHE A 105 -1.35 6.36 -2.76
N ALA A 106 -0.24 5.94 -2.19
CA ALA A 106 0.10 6.06 -0.78
C ALA A 106 1.23 7.09 -0.60
N HIS A 107 0.85 8.34 -0.30
CA HIS A 107 1.76 9.49 -0.17
C HIS A 107 2.28 9.67 1.28
N SER A 108 2.09 8.68 2.15
CA SER A 108 2.52 8.72 3.54
C SER A 108 2.87 7.31 4.03
N SER A 109 3.03 7.12 5.34
CA SER A 109 3.28 5.79 5.90
C SER A 109 1.99 4.96 5.90
N VAL A 110 1.86 4.06 4.94
CA VAL A 110 0.64 3.30 4.68
C VAL A 110 0.94 1.81 4.60
N ILE A 111 0.11 1.02 5.29
CA ILE A 111 0.10 -0.43 5.16
C ILE A 111 -1.22 -0.86 4.53
N VAL A 112 -1.16 -1.50 3.36
CA VAL A 112 -2.32 -2.00 2.62
C VAL A 112 -2.40 -3.51 2.73
N ARG A 113 -3.57 -4.04 3.06
CA ARG A 113 -3.81 -5.48 3.16
C ARG A 113 -5.11 -5.88 2.47
N SER A 114 -5.16 -7.12 1.99
CA SER A 114 -6.39 -7.78 1.59
C SER A 114 -6.35 -9.25 2.00
N ASP A 115 -7.41 -9.75 2.61
CA ASP A 115 -7.55 -11.18 2.91
C ASP A 115 -8.07 -11.93 1.68
N ASP A 116 -8.96 -11.28 0.92
CA ASP A 116 -9.52 -11.80 -0.32
C ASP A 116 -8.80 -11.27 -1.56
N SER A 117 -9.02 -11.95 -2.69
CA SER A 117 -8.46 -11.55 -3.98
C SER A 117 -9.07 -10.25 -4.49
N VAL A 118 -8.21 -9.30 -4.85
CA VAL A 118 -8.57 -7.97 -5.36
C VAL A 118 -8.05 -7.78 -6.80
N ASP A 119 -8.75 -6.93 -7.56
CA ASP A 119 -8.42 -6.64 -8.97
C ASP A 119 -7.69 -5.28 -9.13
N VAL A 120 -7.09 -4.75 -8.05
CA VAL A 120 -6.30 -3.52 -8.10
C VAL A 120 -5.07 -3.73 -8.98
N ARG A 121 -4.88 -2.82 -9.94
CA ARG A 121 -3.85 -2.95 -10.98
C ARG A 121 -2.58 -2.20 -10.66
N GLN A 122 -2.65 -1.16 -9.85
CA GLN A 122 -1.48 -0.35 -9.53
C GLN A 122 -1.44 0.04 -8.06
N TYR A 123 -0.26 -0.12 -7.47
CA TYR A 123 0.08 0.36 -6.13
C TYR A 123 1.31 1.26 -6.25
N VAL A 124 1.21 2.50 -5.77
CA VAL A 124 2.30 3.47 -5.73
C VAL A 124 2.52 3.89 -4.28
N PHE A 125 3.73 3.69 -3.80
CA PHE A 125 4.18 4.09 -2.47
C PHE A 125 5.30 5.11 -2.61
N ASP A 126 5.07 6.34 -2.21
CA ASP A 126 6.07 7.42 -2.17
C ASP A 126 6.20 8.05 -0.77
N GLY A 127 5.67 7.36 0.24
CA GLY A 127 5.79 7.73 1.64
C GLY A 127 6.97 7.06 2.35
N PHE A 128 7.27 7.52 3.56
CA PHE A 128 8.45 7.12 4.36
C PHE A 128 8.47 5.62 4.72
N ILE A 129 7.31 5.02 5.03
CA ILE A 129 7.19 3.61 5.39
C ILE A 129 6.01 3.03 4.62
N GLY A 130 6.28 2.04 3.78
CA GLY A 130 5.25 1.35 3.01
C GLY A 130 5.09 -0.11 3.46
N GLY A 131 3.91 -0.65 3.22
CA GLY A 131 3.65 -2.08 3.38
C GLY A 131 2.50 -2.54 2.50
N LEU A 132 2.67 -3.70 1.90
CA LEU A 132 1.65 -4.35 1.07
C LEU A 132 1.60 -5.83 1.43
N ASP A 133 0.41 -6.36 1.69
CA ASP A 133 0.17 -7.79 1.84
C ASP A 133 -1.19 -8.10 1.22
N VAL A 134 -1.19 -8.45 -0.06
CA VAL A 134 -2.42 -8.59 -0.84
C VAL A 134 -2.44 -9.87 -1.68
N VAL A 135 -3.65 -10.34 -1.93
CA VAL A 135 -3.92 -11.38 -2.93
C VAL A 135 -4.48 -10.71 -4.18
N SER A 136 -3.75 -10.76 -5.29
CA SER A 136 -4.15 -10.11 -6.54
C SER A 136 -4.71 -11.11 -7.56
N ASN A 137 -5.70 -10.66 -8.32
CA ASN A 137 -6.20 -11.35 -9.51
C ASN A 137 -6.27 -10.40 -10.73
N ALA A 138 -5.53 -9.30 -10.65
CA ALA A 138 -5.45 -8.35 -11.75
C ALA A 138 -4.65 -8.93 -12.92
N PRO A 139 -5.12 -8.80 -14.18
CA PRO A 139 -4.38 -9.32 -15.33
C PRO A 139 -3.03 -8.64 -15.53
N GLN A 140 -2.94 -7.36 -15.18
CA GLN A 140 -1.70 -6.59 -15.18
C GLN A 140 -1.55 -5.94 -13.81
N LEU A 141 -0.40 -6.13 -13.18
CA LEU A 141 -0.11 -5.60 -11.85
C LEU A 141 1.17 -4.77 -11.89
N ARG A 142 1.11 -3.55 -11.38
CA ARG A 142 2.26 -2.67 -11.18
C ARG A 142 2.44 -2.32 -9.72
N LEU A 143 3.64 -2.52 -9.21
CA LEU A 143 4.09 -2.01 -7.92
C LEU A 143 5.20 -1.00 -8.14
N GLU A 144 5.02 0.21 -7.67
CA GLU A 144 6.02 1.27 -7.66
C GLU A 144 6.30 1.69 -6.22
N VAL A 145 7.54 1.54 -5.78
CA VAL A 145 8.03 2.04 -4.50
C VAL A 145 9.02 3.15 -4.81
N ALA A 146 8.51 4.38 -4.82
CA ALA A 146 9.26 5.55 -5.28
C ALA A 146 10.12 6.16 -4.17
N ASP A 147 9.79 5.95 -2.88
CA ASP A 147 10.54 6.46 -1.72
C ASP A 147 10.40 5.53 -0.51
N GLY A 148 11.28 5.74 0.49
CA GLY A 148 11.21 5.17 1.82
C GLY A 148 11.69 3.72 1.98
N THR A 149 11.15 3.06 2.99
CA THR A 149 11.44 1.68 3.35
C THR A 149 10.14 0.90 3.48
N GLY A 150 10.16 -0.39 3.16
CA GLY A 150 8.96 -1.20 3.31
C GLY A 150 9.12 -2.65 2.92
N SER A 151 8.07 -3.41 3.23
CA SER A 151 7.93 -4.81 2.85
C SER A 151 6.63 -4.99 2.06
N TYR A 152 6.74 -5.51 0.86
CA TYR A 152 5.65 -5.63 -0.10
C TYR A 152 5.48 -7.08 -0.50
N LYS A 153 4.41 -7.69 -0.04
CA LYS A 153 4.07 -9.07 -0.33
C LYS A 153 2.85 -9.16 -1.24
N ILE A 154 2.99 -9.93 -2.32
CA ILE A 154 1.92 -10.10 -3.29
C ILE A 154 1.77 -11.59 -3.59
N ALA A 155 0.54 -12.07 -3.51
CA ALA A 155 0.18 -13.43 -3.89
C ALA A 155 -0.94 -13.43 -4.94
N GLY A 156 -1.26 -14.59 -5.52
CA GLY A 156 -2.36 -14.76 -6.46
C GLY A 156 -1.91 -15.03 -7.89
N ARG A 157 -2.53 -14.34 -8.87
CA ARG A 157 -2.25 -14.53 -10.31
C ARG A 157 -2.29 -13.21 -11.07
N ALA A 158 -1.41 -13.10 -12.07
CA ALA A 158 -1.42 -12.03 -13.06
C ALA A 158 -0.86 -12.54 -14.41
N GLU A 159 -1.16 -11.87 -15.52
CA GLU A 159 -0.48 -12.12 -16.81
C GLU A 159 0.89 -11.45 -16.81
N SER A 160 0.96 -10.20 -16.31
CA SER A 160 2.20 -9.46 -16.20
C SER A 160 2.33 -8.78 -14.85
N LEU A 161 3.59 -8.70 -14.38
CA LEU A 161 3.99 -8.00 -13.16
C LEU A 161 5.10 -7.01 -13.51
N ASP A 162 4.88 -5.72 -13.19
CA ASP A 162 5.87 -4.67 -13.32
C ASP A 162 6.22 -4.15 -11.92
N ILE A 163 7.51 -4.19 -11.56
CA ILE A 163 8.03 -3.72 -10.27
C ILE A 163 9.09 -2.65 -10.52
N ASP A 164 8.89 -1.46 -9.93
CA ASP A 164 9.92 -0.42 -9.74
C ASP A 164 10.17 -0.30 -8.23
N ALA A 165 11.28 -0.86 -7.75
CA ALA A 165 11.63 -0.92 -6.35
C ALA A 165 12.86 -0.07 -6.05
N ARG A 166 12.71 0.93 -5.16
CA ARG A 166 13.80 1.86 -4.82
C ARG A 166 14.10 1.86 -3.32
N TYR A 167 15.23 2.48 -2.93
CA TYR A 167 15.73 2.70 -1.56
C TYR A 167 15.93 1.42 -0.75
N THR A 168 15.09 1.15 0.26
CA THR A 168 15.25 -0.01 1.16
C THR A 168 13.98 -0.87 1.14
N SER A 169 13.42 -1.07 -0.03
CA SER A 169 12.22 -1.88 -0.22
C SER A 169 12.56 -3.35 -0.42
N ILE A 170 11.80 -4.22 0.22
CA ILE A 170 11.84 -5.68 0.01
C ILE A 170 10.53 -6.08 -0.65
N VAL A 171 10.61 -6.77 -1.78
CA VAL A 171 9.43 -7.24 -2.50
C VAL A 171 9.40 -8.77 -2.57
N ASP A 172 8.36 -9.36 -2.00
CA ASP A 172 8.08 -10.80 -2.07
C ASP A 172 6.82 -11.05 -2.93
N ALA A 173 7.03 -11.30 -4.21
CA ALA A 173 6.00 -11.70 -5.15
C ALA A 173 6.12 -13.19 -5.55
N VAL A 174 6.76 -14.01 -4.73
CA VAL A 174 6.90 -15.47 -4.97
C VAL A 174 5.54 -16.17 -4.97
N GLY A 175 4.60 -15.66 -4.17
CA GLY A 175 3.22 -16.15 -4.11
C GLY A 175 2.35 -15.74 -5.31
N LEU A 176 2.80 -14.78 -6.14
CA LEU A 176 2.09 -14.34 -7.34
C LEU A 176 2.58 -15.10 -8.57
N LEU A 177 1.75 -16.00 -9.10
CA LEU A 177 2.06 -16.66 -10.36
C LEU A 177 1.78 -15.73 -11.51
N THR A 178 2.82 -15.37 -12.27
CA THR A 178 2.67 -14.52 -13.48
C THR A 178 3.27 -15.18 -14.71
N ARG A 179 2.93 -14.72 -15.91
CA ARG A 179 3.57 -15.17 -17.12
C ARG A 179 4.89 -14.46 -17.36
N VAL A 180 4.89 -13.13 -17.22
CA VAL A 180 6.08 -12.28 -17.42
C VAL A 180 6.24 -11.35 -16.23
N ALA A 181 7.47 -11.18 -15.77
CA ALA A 181 7.83 -10.19 -14.76
C ALA A 181 8.88 -9.21 -15.30
N HIS A 182 8.65 -7.92 -15.13
CA HIS A 182 9.61 -6.85 -15.38
C HIS A 182 9.97 -6.23 -14.03
N VAL A 183 11.26 -6.22 -13.71
CA VAL A 183 11.78 -5.72 -12.43
C VAL A 183 12.85 -4.69 -12.68
N GLU A 184 12.60 -3.44 -12.30
CA GLU A 184 13.61 -2.41 -12.14
C GLU A 184 13.91 -2.23 -10.65
N SER A 185 15.12 -2.58 -10.22
CA SER A 185 15.53 -2.49 -8.82
C SER A 185 16.67 -1.51 -8.62
N SER A 186 16.36 -0.41 -7.95
CA SER A 186 17.30 0.54 -7.36
C SER A 186 17.31 0.44 -5.82
N SER A 187 16.93 -0.73 -5.28
CA SER A 187 16.82 -1.00 -3.86
C SER A 187 18.07 -1.70 -3.29
N THR A 188 18.27 -1.53 -1.96
CA THR A 188 19.19 -2.37 -1.19
C THR A 188 18.55 -3.70 -0.78
N GLY A 189 17.22 -3.78 -0.72
CA GLY A 189 16.47 -5.00 -0.45
C GLY A 189 16.25 -5.82 -1.70
N ASP A 190 15.99 -7.11 -1.51
CA ASP A 190 15.78 -8.05 -2.60
C ASP A 190 14.37 -7.98 -3.16
N VAL A 191 14.25 -8.29 -4.45
CA VAL A 191 12.98 -8.45 -5.16
C VAL A 191 12.85 -9.90 -5.62
N SER A 192 11.81 -10.60 -5.16
CA SER A 192 11.57 -12.01 -5.47
C SER A 192 10.29 -12.17 -6.28
N VAL A 193 10.36 -12.86 -7.43
CA VAL A 193 9.24 -13.04 -8.36
C VAL A 193 9.05 -14.49 -8.79
N ASN A 194 7.87 -14.82 -9.30
CA ASN A 194 7.51 -16.14 -9.79
C ASN A 194 6.83 -16.05 -11.17
N ALA A 195 7.65 -16.02 -12.22
CA ALA A 195 7.18 -16.03 -13.60
C ALA A 195 7.31 -17.41 -14.23
N THR A 196 6.42 -17.72 -15.18
CA THR A 196 6.44 -19.01 -15.93
C THR A 196 7.11 -18.91 -17.29
N ASP A 197 7.24 -17.71 -17.85
CA ASP A 197 7.83 -17.48 -19.18
C ASP A 197 9.15 -16.70 -19.04
N THR A 198 9.10 -15.41 -18.74
CA THR A 198 10.29 -14.56 -18.76
C THR A 198 10.35 -13.62 -17.54
N VAL A 199 11.56 -13.44 -17.01
CA VAL A 199 11.89 -12.40 -16.04
C VAL A 199 12.89 -11.44 -16.66
N TYR A 200 12.47 -10.20 -16.89
CA TYR A 200 13.35 -9.10 -17.26
C TYR A 200 13.80 -8.35 -16.02
N ALA A 201 15.09 -8.13 -15.87
CA ALA A 201 15.65 -7.45 -14.70
C ALA A 201 16.61 -6.33 -15.08
N GLU A 202 16.42 -5.17 -14.44
CA GLU A 202 17.38 -4.08 -14.37
C GLU A 202 17.79 -3.87 -12.92
N ILE A 203 19.09 -3.95 -12.61
CA ILE A 203 19.63 -3.91 -11.25
C ILE A 203 20.60 -2.76 -11.12
N HIS A 204 20.20 -1.73 -10.37
CA HIS A 204 20.93 -0.49 -10.22
C HIS A 204 21.59 -0.32 -8.85
N HIS A 205 21.27 -1.19 -7.86
CA HIS A 205 21.81 -1.12 -6.50
C HIS A 205 22.33 -2.48 -5.99
N THR A 206 22.31 -2.73 -4.69
CA THR A 206 22.89 -3.93 -4.04
C THR A 206 21.90 -5.07 -3.83
N GLY A 207 20.60 -4.80 -3.85
CA GLY A 207 19.57 -5.84 -3.73
C GLY A 207 19.57 -6.76 -4.94
N ASP A 208 19.32 -8.03 -4.70
CA ASP A 208 19.24 -9.05 -5.74
C ASP A 208 17.81 -9.10 -6.32
N VAL A 209 17.72 -9.53 -7.58
CA VAL A 209 16.47 -9.97 -8.18
C VAL A 209 16.47 -11.49 -8.21
N CYS A 210 15.54 -12.10 -7.47
CA CYS A 210 15.42 -13.54 -7.32
C CYS A 210 14.17 -14.03 -8.08
N TYR A 211 14.29 -15.17 -8.76
CA TYR A 211 13.17 -15.74 -9.51
C TYR A 211 13.09 -17.26 -9.33
N LYS A 212 11.86 -17.82 -9.42
CA LYS A 212 11.67 -19.28 -9.39
C LYS A 212 12.12 -19.93 -10.69
N SER A 213 12.53 -21.20 -10.58
CA SER A 213 12.90 -22.05 -11.72
C SER A 213 11.72 -22.17 -12.71
N GLY A 214 12.03 -22.17 -14.00
CA GLY A 214 11.06 -22.31 -15.09
C GLY A 214 10.99 -21.09 -16.02
N ALA A 215 11.22 -19.89 -15.52
CA ALA A 215 11.30 -18.71 -16.37
C ALA A 215 12.66 -18.54 -17.05
N VAL A 216 12.67 -17.91 -18.21
CA VAL A 216 13.89 -17.46 -18.91
C VAL A 216 14.34 -16.13 -18.28
N PRO A 217 15.53 -16.08 -17.64
CA PRO A 217 16.06 -14.84 -17.10
C PRO A 217 16.68 -13.97 -18.20
N VAL A 218 16.34 -12.69 -18.22
CA VAL A 218 16.91 -11.68 -19.12
C VAL A 218 17.42 -10.52 -18.28
N LEU A 219 18.73 -10.41 -18.13
CA LEU A 219 19.37 -9.28 -17.47
C LEU A 219 19.52 -8.16 -18.51
N VAL A 220 18.64 -7.15 -18.42
CA VAL A 220 18.60 -6.00 -19.34
C VAL A 220 19.72 -5.02 -19.04
N ALA A 221 19.90 -4.71 -17.73
CA ALA A 221 20.98 -3.81 -17.28
C ALA A 221 21.45 -4.17 -15.87
N ARG A 222 22.76 -3.98 -15.63
CA ARG A 222 23.35 -4.10 -14.31
C ARG A 222 24.34 -2.98 -14.07
N LYS A 223 24.01 -2.06 -13.18
CA LYS A 223 24.86 -0.96 -12.73
C LYS A 223 25.28 -1.10 -11.27
N GLY A 224 24.52 -1.89 -10.48
CA GLY A 224 24.76 -2.16 -9.08
C GLY A 224 25.57 -3.43 -8.81
N LYS A 225 25.66 -3.80 -7.53
CA LYS A 225 26.32 -5.03 -7.06
C LYS A 225 25.37 -6.23 -6.96
N GLY A 226 24.05 -5.98 -6.93
CA GLY A 226 23.04 -7.03 -6.92
C GLY A 226 23.11 -7.94 -8.13
N SER A 227 22.49 -9.09 -8.07
CA SER A 227 22.55 -10.15 -9.08
C SER A 227 21.15 -10.66 -9.41
N LEU A 228 20.99 -11.18 -10.64
CA LEU A 228 19.81 -11.94 -11.02
C LEU A 228 20.07 -13.41 -10.67
N ARG A 229 19.27 -13.97 -9.75
CA ARG A 229 19.51 -15.31 -9.21
C ARG A 229 18.25 -16.17 -9.21
N ILE A 230 18.44 -17.46 -9.47
CA ILE A 230 17.39 -18.46 -9.29
C ILE A 230 17.23 -18.75 -7.78
N MET A 231 15.99 -18.93 -7.36
CA MET A 231 15.64 -19.43 -6.02
C MET A 231 15.45 -20.95 -6.08
N ASP A 232 15.96 -21.63 -5.08
CA ASP A 232 15.75 -23.08 -4.89
C ASP A 232 14.31 -23.39 -4.43
#